data_631434172ebccfc6fe4a3534e1ceb993
#
_entry.id   631434172ebccfc6fe4a3534e1ceb993
#
_cell.length_a   1.000
_cell.length_b   1.000
_cell.length_c   1.000
_cell.angle_alpha   90.00
_cell.angle_beta   90.00
_cell.angle_gamma   90.00
#
_symmetry.space_group_name_H-M   'P 1'
#
loop_
_entity.id
_entity.type
_entity.pdbx_description
1 polymer ?
#
loop_
_entity_poly.entity_id
_entity_poly.type
_entity_poly.pdbx_seq_one_letter_code
_entity_poly.pdbx_strand_id
1 'polypeptide(L)'
;MNKPVITMNESLSRQTIEVIARRVAAFRKRQGLSLDRLAARAGVSKGSLAGLEKGTGNPGIALLCQTASALGVSVSDLLERSASRGAERFTWNSGDVLWRGPLGGTARLVFGTRGPLMFELWDWEMFPGERYDAKPHSPGTKEILYPLRGRVGAVVRGEELEVRRGHGIFLETDAPHTYFCAGRQPSRFRMIVLEAPGTGGATRSR
;
A
#
# COMPACT_ATOMS: atom_id res chain seq x y z
N MET A 1 -25.08 9.84 -32.30
CA MET A 1 -23.62 9.83 -32.10
C MET A 1 -23.35 9.28 -30.68
N ASN A 2 -23.05 7.99 -30.60
CA ASN A 2 -22.72 7.35 -29.32
C ASN A 2 -21.28 7.71 -28.94
N LYS A 3 -21.11 8.46 -27.84
CA LYS A 3 -19.79 8.63 -27.22
C LYS A 3 -19.39 7.28 -26.62
N PRO A 4 -18.16 6.80 -26.85
CA PRO A 4 -17.69 5.58 -26.19
C PRO A 4 -17.62 5.84 -24.68
N VAL A 5 -18.27 5.00 -23.91
CA VAL A 5 -18.08 4.89 -22.45
C VAL A 5 -16.64 4.38 -22.26
N ILE A 6 -15.73 5.27 -21.87
CA ILE A 6 -14.38 4.88 -21.48
C ILE A 6 -14.50 4.18 -20.14
N THR A 7 -14.58 2.88 -20.16
CA THR A 7 -14.34 2.02 -18.98
C THR A 7 -12.84 2.08 -18.66
N MET A 8 -12.43 3.10 -17.95
CA MET A 8 -11.07 3.18 -17.40
C MET A 8 -10.96 2.28 -16.17
N ASN A 9 -10.91 0.98 -16.42
CA ASN A 9 -10.39 0.02 -15.46
C ASN A 9 -8.89 -0.17 -15.77
N GLU A 10 -8.08 0.87 -15.50
CA GLU A 10 -6.63 0.71 -15.53
C GLU A 10 -6.21 -0.12 -14.31
N SER A 11 -6.28 -1.44 -14.47
CA SER A 11 -5.53 -2.39 -13.66
C SER A 11 -4.02 -2.06 -13.76
N LEU A 12 -3.22 -2.52 -12.79
CA LEU A 12 -1.76 -2.52 -12.93
C LEU A 12 -1.38 -3.01 -14.32
N SER A 13 -0.41 -2.36 -14.96
CA SER A 13 0.02 -2.80 -16.27
C SER A 13 0.51 -4.25 -16.19
N ARG A 14 0.33 -5.02 -17.24
CA ARG A 14 0.81 -6.41 -17.31
C ARG A 14 2.30 -6.49 -16.97
N GLN A 15 3.08 -5.54 -17.45
CA GLN A 15 4.52 -5.45 -17.17
C GLN A 15 4.79 -5.25 -15.66
N THR A 16 4.03 -4.38 -14.98
CA THR A 16 4.15 -4.17 -13.53
C THR A 16 3.81 -5.44 -12.76
N ILE A 17 2.74 -6.16 -13.16
CA ILE A 17 2.35 -7.43 -12.53
C ILE A 17 3.44 -8.48 -12.69
N GLU A 18 4.05 -8.60 -13.86
CA GLU A 18 5.15 -9.53 -14.11
C GLU A 18 6.42 -9.19 -13.29
N VAL A 19 6.72 -7.91 -13.10
CA VAL A 19 7.79 -7.44 -12.21
C VAL A 19 7.54 -7.86 -10.78
N ILE A 20 6.34 -7.57 -10.25
CA ILE A 20 5.94 -7.94 -8.89
C ILE A 20 6.06 -9.45 -8.70
N ALA A 21 5.50 -10.25 -9.61
CA ALA A 21 5.52 -11.71 -9.54
C ALA A 21 6.94 -12.26 -9.41
N ARG A 22 7.86 -11.82 -10.29
CA ARG A 22 9.27 -12.25 -10.24
C ARG A 22 9.94 -11.85 -8.93
N ARG A 23 9.69 -10.64 -8.42
CA ARG A 23 10.33 -10.13 -7.21
C ARG A 23 9.83 -10.83 -5.96
N VAL A 24 8.52 -11.04 -5.83
CA VAL A 24 7.94 -11.81 -4.70
C VAL A 24 8.57 -13.21 -4.66
N ALA A 25 8.59 -13.92 -5.78
CA ALA A 25 9.20 -15.25 -5.86
C ALA A 25 10.70 -15.22 -5.52
N ALA A 26 11.44 -14.21 -6.00
CA ALA A 26 12.86 -14.05 -5.70
C ALA A 26 13.13 -13.77 -4.22
N PHE A 27 12.38 -12.87 -3.59
CA PHE A 27 12.49 -12.56 -2.15
C PHE A 27 12.15 -13.78 -1.30
N ARG A 28 11.04 -14.49 -1.60
CA ARG A 28 10.65 -15.71 -0.89
C ARG A 28 11.73 -16.79 -0.97
N LYS A 29 12.25 -17.06 -2.19
CA LYS A 29 13.28 -18.09 -2.40
C LYS A 29 14.59 -17.74 -1.67
N ARG A 30 15.02 -16.47 -1.70
CA ARG A 30 16.22 -16.02 -0.95
C ARG A 30 16.10 -16.25 0.56
N GLN A 31 14.88 -16.17 1.10
CA GLN A 31 14.61 -16.43 2.52
C GLN A 31 14.32 -17.91 2.82
N GLY A 32 14.42 -18.80 1.84
CA GLY A 32 14.16 -20.24 2.02
C GLY A 32 12.70 -20.57 2.38
N LEU A 33 11.76 -19.65 2.10
CA LEU A 33 10.36 -19.85 2.46
C LEU A 33 9.61 -20.68 1.40
N SER A 34 8.80 -21.65 1.85
CA SER A 34 7.79 -22.26 0.99
C SER A 34 6.63 -21.28 0.75
N LEU A 35 5.80 -21.54 -0.29
CA LEU A 35 4.58 -20.75 -0.51
C LEU A 35 3.65 -20.79 0.72
N ASP A 36 3.51 -21.96 1.36
CA ASP A 36 2.66 -22.11 2.55
C ASP A 36 3.17 -21.25 3.71
N ARG A 37 4.49 -21.27 3.97
CA ARG A 37 5.09 -20.47 5.04
C ARG A 37 4.93 -18.98 4.79
N LEU A 38 5.14 -18.51 3.55
CA LEU A 38 4.96 -17.10 3.24
C LEU A 38 3.48 -16.71 3.31
N ALA A 39 2.56 -17.55 2.82
CA ALA A 39 1.12 -17.29 2.90
C ALA A 39 0.64 -17.16 4.36
N ALA A 40 1.06 -18.10 5.23
CA ALA A 40 0.76 -18.05 6.65
C ALA A 40 1.33 -16.80 7.32
N ARG A 41 2.59 -16.44 7.03
CA ARG A 41 3.25 -15.25 7.58
C ARG A 41 2.59 -13.95 7.10
N ALA A 42 2.14 -13.90 5.86
CA ALA A 42 1.45 -12.75 5.27
C ALA A 42 -0.04 -12.67 5.66
N GLY A 43 -0.60 -13.71 6.29
CA GLY A 43 -2.03 -13.76 6.60
C GLY A 43 -2.92 -13.76 5.34
N VAL A 44 -2.44 -14.39 4.24
CA VAL A 44 -3.15 -14.50 2.97
C VAL A 44 -3.35 -15.97 2.59
N SER A 45 -4.29 -16.24 1.65
CA SER A 45 -4.47 -17.60 1.15
C SER A 45 -3.26 -18.02 0.28
N LYS A 46 -2.91 -19.32 0.31
CA LYS A 46 -1.90 -19.89 -0.58
C LYS A 46 -2.24 -19.65 -2.06
N GLY A 47 -3.53 -19.73 -2.41
CA GLY A 47 -4.02 -19.47 -3.78
C GLY A 47 -3.76 -18.04 -4.22
N SER A 48 -4.03 -17.05 -3.35
CA SER A 48 -3.75 -15.63 -3.64
C SER A 48 -2.26 -15.39 -3.85
N LEU A 49 -1.41 -15.96 -2.98
CA LEU A 49 0.03 -15.83 -3.11
C LEU A 49 0.59 -16.53 -4.35
N ALA A 50 0.08 -17.73 -4.66
CA ALA A 50 0.45 -18.46 -5.86
C ALA A 50 0.04 -17.70 -7.14
N GLY A 51 -1.14 -17.09 -7.15
CA GLY A 51 -1.60 -16.20 -8.22
C GLY A 51 -0.68 -14.99 -8.38
N LEU A 52 -0.27 -14.37 -7.26
CA LEU A 52 0.66 -13.24 -7.26
C LEU A 52 2.01 -13.63 -7.89
N GLU A 53 2.60 -14.77 -7.50
CA GLU A 53 3.88 -15.24 -8.07
C GLU A 53 3.78 -15.71 -9.52
N LYS A 54 2.60 -16.12 -9.99
CA LYS A 54 2.35 -16.46 -11.40
C LYS A 54 2.04 -15.23 -12.27
N GLY A 55 1.82 -14.07 -11.66
CA GLY A 55 1.39 -12.88 -12.39
C GLY A 55 -0.03 -13.01 -12.93
N THR A 56 -0.87 -13.84 -12.30
CA THR A 56 -2.27 -14.02 -12.70
C THR A 56 -3.18 -13.11 -11.90
N GLY A 57 -3.98 -12.31 -12.58
CA GLY A 57 -4.90 -11.35 -11.96
C GLY A 57 -4.24 -10.02 -11.62
N ASN A 58 -5.03 -9.13 -11.01
CA ASN A 58 -4.58 -7.83 -10.56
C ASN A 58 -4.45 -7.84 -9.02
N PRO A 59 -3.24 -7.83 -8.44
CA PRO A 59 -3.08 -7.85 -7.01
C PRO A 59 -3.56 -6.52 -6.41
N GLY A 60 -4.53 -6.59 -5.49
CA GLY A 60 -4.94 -5.42 -4.72
C GLY A 60 -3.84 -4.98 -3.73
N ILE A 61 -3.89 -3.70 -3.34
CA ILE A 61 -2.92 -3.08 -2.41
C ILE A 61 -2.76 -3.89 -1.11
N ALA A 62 -3.86 -4.43 -0.56
CA ALA A 62 -3.82 -5.22 0.67
C ALA A 62 -2.93 -6.46 0.53
N LEU A 63 -3.03 -7.19 -0.59
CA LEU A 63 -2.18 -8.36 -0.86
C LEU A 63 -0.72 -7.97 -1.01
N LEU A 64 -0.44 -6.84 -1.68
CA LEU A 64 0.92 -6.33 -1.87
C LEU A 64 1.54 -5.91 -0.54
N CYS A 65 0.85 -5.11 0.26
CA CYS A 65 1.32 -4.68 1.58
C CYS A 65 1.59 -5.85 2.51
N GLN A 66 0.65 -6.81 2.61
CA GLN A 66 0.81 -7.99 3.46
C GLN A 66 1.99 -8.86 3.01
N THR A 67 2.16 -9.06 1.70
CA THR A 67 3.26 -9.86 1.16
C THR A 67 4.60 -9.15 1.37
N ALA A 68 4.67 -7.85 1.12
CA ALA A 68 5.86 -7.02 1.34
C ALA A 68 6.29 -7.05 2.81
N SER A 69 5.36 -6.77 3.73
CA SER A 69 5.59 -6.83 5.18
C SER A 69 6.09 -8.21 5.62
N ALA A 70 5.44 -9.28 5.16
CA ALA A 70 5.87 -10.65 5.46
C ALA A 70 7.27 -10.99 4.95
N LEU A 71 7.70 -10.38 3.86
CA LEU A 71 9.04 -10.51 3.30
C LEU A 71 10.06 -9.54 3.92
N GLY A 72 9.62 -8.56 4.73
CA GLY A 72 10.47 -7.52 5.29
C GLY A 72 11.03 -6.57 4.20
N VAL A 73 10.21 -6.27 3.19
CA VAL A 73 10.54 -5.37 2.09
C VAL A 73 9.42 -4.34 1.89
N SER A 74 9.69 -3.23 1.20
CA SER A 74 8.67 -2.25 0.85
C SER A 74 7.82 -2.70 -0.35
N VAL A 75 6.64 -2.11 -0.52
CA VAL A 75 5.87 -2.25 -1.77
C VAL A 75 6.68 -1.70 -2.95
N SER A 76 7.45 -0.64 -2.73
CA SER A 76 8.38 -0.09 -3.72
C SER A 76 9.44 -1.09 -4.17
N ASP A 77 9.93 -1.94 -3.26
CA ASP A 77 10.82 -3.03 -3.62
C ASP A 77 10.14 -4.02 -4.56
N LEU A 78 8.88 -4.35 -4.33
CA LEU A 78 8.12 -5.26 -5.20
C LEU A 78 7.89 -4.65 -6.59
N LEU A 79 7.71 -3.34 -6.68
CA LEU A 79 7.49 -2.60 -7.93
C LEU A 79 8.77 -2.25 -8.71
N GLU A 80 9.96 -2.67 -8.20
CA GLU A 80 11.26 -2.31 -8.79
C GLU A 80 11.55 -0.79 -8.79
N ARG A 81 10.82 -0.03 -7.99
CA ARG A 81 11.06 1.40 -7.80
C ARG A 81 12.20 1.57 -6.81
N SER A 82 13.25 2.22 -7.27
CA SER A 82 14.46 2.46 -6.49
C SER A 82 14.61 3.94 -6.23
N ALA A 83 14.75 4.31 -4.96
CA ALA A 83 15.39 5.58 -4.66
C ALA A 83 16.87 5.49 -5.06
N SER A 84 17.35 6.44 -5.82
CA SER A 84 18.77 6.61 -6.12
C SER A 84 19.55 6.99 -4.85
N ARG A 85 20.86 6.71 -4.83
CA ARG A 85 21.70 7.29 -3.78
C ARG A 85 21.85 8.80 -4.04
N GLY A 86 21.51 9.64 -3.08
CA GLY A 86 21.62 11.09 -3.17
C GLY A 86 20.27 11.76 -3.41
N ALA A 87 20.14 12.58 -4.45
CA ALA A 87 18.94 13.34 -4.76
C ALA A 87 18.20 12.71 -5.96
N GLU A 88 16.88 12.58 -5.83
CA GLU A 88 16.01 12.08 -6.88
C GLU A 88 14.81 13.00 -7.08
N ARG A 89 14.45 13.22 -8.34
CA ARG A 89 13.24 13.96 -8.70
C ARG A 89 12.14 12.98 -9.06
N PHE A 90 10.97 13.15 -8.49
CA PHE A 90 9.77 12.39 -8.84
C PHE A 90 8.62 13.33 -9.23
N THR A 91 7.62 12.81 -9.93
CA THR A 91 6.39 13.53 -10.26
C THR A 91 5.19 12.86 -9.60
N TRP A 92 4.20 13.67 -9.19
CA TRP A 92 3.02 13.17 -8.47
C TRP A 92 2.15 12.21 -9.28
N ASN A 93 2.23 12.26 -10.60
CA ASN A 93 1.41 11.44 -11.48
C ASN A 93 2.13 10.19 -12.00
N SER A 94 3.38 9.97 -11.61
CA SER A 94 4.20 8.85 -12.12
C SER A 94 4.04 7.54 -11.36
N GLY A 95 3.23 7.51 -10.29
CA GLY A 95 3.03 6.33 -9.47
C GLY A 95 2.03 5.33 -10.06
N ASP A 96 2.12 4.06 -9.61
CA ASP A 96 1.11 3.05 -9.92
C ASP A 96 -0.12 3.24 -9.02
N VAL A 97 -1.31 3.14 -9.60
CA VAL A 97 -2.56 3.10 -8.84
C VAL A 97 -2.73 1.69 -8.31
N LEU A 98 -2.62 1.53 -7.00
CA LEU A 98 -2.67 0.24 -6.32
C LEU A 98 -4.05 -0.04 -5.69
N TRP A 99 -4.87 0.98 -5.51
CA TRP A 99 -6.26 0.83 -5.08
C TRP A 99 -7.19 1.69 -5.92
N ARG A 100 -8.37 1.12 -6.19
CA ARG A 100 -9.50 1.82 -6.81
C ARG A 100 -10.74 1.58 -5.97
N GLY A 101 -11.35 2.66 -5.54
CA GLY A 101 -12.60 2.64 -4.82
C GLY A 101 -13.80 2.40 -5.74
N PRO A 102 -14.93 1.96 -5.19
CA PRO A 102 -16.13 1.64 -5.95
C PRO A 102 -16.77 2.88 -6.63
N LEU A 103 -16.47 4.08 -6.15
CA LEU A 103 -16.97 5.34 -6.70
C LEU A 103 -15.92 6.11 -7.50
N GLY A 104 -14.77 5.49 -7.79
CA GLY A 104 -13.71 6.04 -8.62
C GLY A 104 -12.50 6.57 -7.85
N GLY A 105 -12.50 6.44 -6.53
CA GLY A 105 -11.36 6.79 -5.69
C GLY A 105 -10.10 6.01 -6.06
N THR A 106 -8.94 6.56 -5.75
CA THR A 106 -7.65 5.96 -6.08
C THR A 106 -6.64 6.13 -4.96
N ALA A 107 -5.75 5.14 -4.82
CA ALA A 107 -4.51 5.27 -4.07
C ALA A 107 -3.33 4.98 -4.99
N ARG A 108 -2.41 5.93 -5.08
CA ARG A 108 -1.23 5.88 -5.92
C ARG A 108 0.03 5.92 -5.08
N LEU A 109 0.91 4.93 -5.25
CA LEU A 109 2.25 4.98 -4.68
C LEU A 109 3.13 5.88 -5.55
N VAL A 110 3.44 7.07 -5.05
CA VAL A 110 4.20 8.10 -5.77
C VAL A 110 5.70 7.86 -5.66
N PHE A 111 6.15 7.53 -4.47
CA PHE A 111 7.56 7.34 -4.16
C PHE A 111 7.71 6.34 -3.01
N GLY A 112 8.81 5.60 -2.99
CA GLY A 112 9.16 4.74 -1.87
C GLY A 112 10.65 4.42 -1.84
N THR A 113 11.18 4.23 -0.63
CA THR A 113 12.59 3.87 -0.42
C THR A 113 12.75 2.36 -0.31
N ARG A 114 13.99 1.89 -0.43
CA ARG A 114 14.42 0.51 -0.14
C ARG A 114 15.18 0.47 1.17
N GLY A 115 15.22 -0.71 1.74
CA GLY A 115 16.06 -1.00 2.90
C GLY A 115 15.27 -1.31 4.16
N PRO A 116 15.97 -1.39 5.29
CA PRO A 116 15.34 -1.80 6.54
C PRO A 116 14.35 -0.77 7.10
N LEU A 117 14.49 0.50 6.75
CA LEU A 117 13.56 1.55 7.08
C LEU A 117 12.85 1.97 5.79
N MET A 118 11.58 1.67 5.69
CA MET A 118 10.77 1.95 4.51
C MET A 118 10.03 3.26 4.69
N PHE A 119 10.18 4.12 3.70
CA PHE A 119 9.47 5.38 3.60
C PHE A 119 8.68 5.37 2.30
N GLU A 120 7.36 5.58 2.39
CA GLU A 120 6.48 5.62 1.23
C GLU A 120 5.65 6.90 1.22
N LEU A 121 5.43 7.42 0.02
CA LEU A 121 4.61 8.59 -0.23
C LEU A 121 3.48 8.21 -1.18
N TRP A 122 2.26 8.42 -0.71
CA TRP A 122 1.05 8.07 -1.42
C TRP A 122 0.22 9.31 -1.76
N ASP A 123 -0.48 9.25 -2.89
CA ASP A 123 -1.52 10.20 -3.28
C ASP A 123 -2.86 9.48 -3.28
N TRP A 124 -3.76 9.93 -2.44
CA TRP A 124 -5.10 9.38 -2.29
C TRP A 124 -6.15 10.36 -2.77
N GLU A 125 -7.14 9.85 -3.50
CA GLU A 125 -8.39 10.52 -3.79
C GLU A 125 -9.54 9.58 -3.41
N MET A 126 -10.51 10.08 -2.64
CA MET A 126 -11.67 9.33 -2.18
C MET A 126 -12.93 10.17 -2.36
N PHE A 127 -13.99 9.53 -2.83
CA PHE A 127 -15.30 10.15 -2.99
C PHE A 127 -16.18 9.94 -1.76
N PRO A 128 -17.22 10.80 -1.55
CA PRO A 128 -18.16 10.62 -0.44
C PRO A 128 -18.75 9.20 -0.42
N GLY A 129 -18.67 8.53 0.74
CA GLY A 129 -19.10 7.15 0.92
C GLY A 129 -18.00 6.10 0.68
N GLU A 130 -16.84 6.49 0.16
CA GLU A 130 -15.71 5.56 0.05
C GLU A 130 -14.94 5.45 1.35
N ARG A 131 -14.50 4.23 1.60
CA ARG A 131 -13.60 3.86 2.69
C ARG A 131 -12.62 2.79 2.24
N TYR A 132 -11.48 2.75 2.88
CA TYR A 132 -10.47 1.73 2.72
C TYR A 132 -10.13 1.14 4.08
N ASP A 133 -10.44 -0.14 4.28
CA ASP A 133 -10.14 -0.86 5.51
C ASP A 133 -8.81 -1.58 5.36
N ALA A 134 -7.81 -1.13 6.09
CA ALA A 134 -6.46 -1.67 6.10
C ALA A 134 -6.28 -2.70 7.22
N LYS A 135 -5.49 -3.72 6.94
CA LYS A 135 -5.00 -4.64 7.96
C LYS A 135 -3.81 -4.02 8.70
N PRO A 136 -3.50 -4.53 9.91
CA PRO A 136 -2.30 -4.08 10.63
C PRO A 136 -1.05 -4.14 9.77
N HIS A 137 -0.26 -3.10 9.82
CA HIS A 137 1.11 -3.09 9.33
C HIS A 137 2.08 -3.74 10.32
N SER A 138 3.37 -3.75 10.01
CA SER A 138 4.42 -4.19 10.93
C SER A 138 4.41 -3.36 12.21
N PRO A 139 4.78 -3.96 13.37
CA PRO A 139 4.85 -3.22 14.64
C PRO A 139 5.70 -1.95 14.52
N GLY A 140 5.17 -0.84 15.03
CA GLY A 140 5.82 0.46 15.02
C GLY A 140 5.69 1.25 13.72
N THR A 141 4.89 0.78 12.76
CA THR A 141 4.55 1.55 11.56
C THR A 141 3.79 2.80 11.92
N LYS A 142 4.19 3.91 11.31
CA LYS A 142 3.61 5.24 11.52
C LYS A 142 3.16 5.82 10.20
N GLU A 143 2.05 6.56 10.25
CA GLU A 143 1.50 7.23 9.09
C GLU A 143 1.12 8.66 9.40
N ILE A 144 1.23 9.51 8.38
CA ILE A 144 0.72 10.88 8.42
C ILE A 144 -0.21 11.07 7.23
N LEU A 145 -1.43 11.52 7.51
CA LEU A 145 -2.38 11.94 6.50
C LEU A 145 -2.44 13.46 6.46
N TYR A 146 -2.27 14.04 5.28
CA TYR A 146 -2.31 15.48 5.07
C TYR A 146 -3.29 15.84 3.94
N PRO A 147 -4.48 16.38 4.25
CA PRO A 147 -5.48 16.79 3.27
C PRO A 147 -5.02 17.94 2.40
N LEU A 148 -5.16 17.80 1.09
CA LEU A 148 -4.97 18.85 0.09
C LEU A 148 -6.31 19.49 -0.28
N ARG A 149 -7.39 18.68 -0.31
CA ARG A 149 -8.76 19.07 -0.64
C ARG A 149 -9.74 18.20 0.14
N GLY A 150 -10.90 18.77 0.47
CA GLY A 150 -11.97 18.06 1.18
C GLY A 150 -11.61 17.76 2.64
N ARG A 151 -12.25 16.74 3.19
CA ARG A 151 -12.04 16.24 4.56
C ARG A 151 -11.71 14.76 4.49
N VAL A 152 -10.69 14.35 5.19
CA VAL A 152 -10.30 12.94 5.35
C VAL A 152 -10.54 12.53 6.79
N GLY A 153 -11.08 11.33 6.96
CA GLY A 153 -11.20 10.67 8.23
C GLY A 153 -10.33 9.42 8.32
N ALA A 154 -9.95 9.07 9.53
CA ALA A 154 -9.29 7.82 9.84
C ALA A 154 -9.83 7.23 11.14
N VAL A 155 -9.87 5.90 11.22
CA VAL A 155 -10.20 5.14 12.43
C VAL A 155 -9.02 4.22 12.74
N VAL A 156 -8.51 4.26 13.96
CA VAL A 156 -7.50 3.32 14.47
C VAL A 156 -7.78 3.03 15.94
N ARG A 157 -7.72 1.78 16.35
CA ARG A 157 -7.98 1.35 17.77
C ARG A 157 -9.31 1.87 18.35
N GLY A 158 -10.33 2.08 17.49
CA GLY A 158 -11.63 2.61 17.88
C GLY A 158 -11.70 4.13 18.01
N GLU A 159 -10.59 4.84 17.83
CA GLU A 159 -10.55 6.30 17.77
C GLU A 159 -10.79 6.76 16.33
N GLU A 160 -11.76 7.65 16.14
CA GLU A 160 -12.08 8.26 14.85
C GLU A 160 -11.66 9.73 14.87
N LEU A 161 -10.88 10.12 13.86
CA LEU A 161 -10.39 11.48 13.67
C LEU A 161 -10.75 11.97 12.26
N GLU A 162 -11.17 13.22 12.17
CA GLU A 162 -11.42 13.89 10.91
C GLU A 162 -10.61 15.20 10.81
N VAL A 163 -10.01 15.43 9.66
CA VAL A 163 -9.26 16.65 9.40
C VAL A 163 -9.54 17.21 8.02
N ARG A 164 -9.29 18.51 7.89
CA ARG A 164 -9.35 19.28 6.63
C ARG A 164 -8.00 19.90 6.32
N ARG A 165 -7.89 20.51 5.15
CA ARG A 165 -6.69 21.25 4.74
C ARG A 165 -6.16 22.15 5.87
N GLY A 166 -4.85 22.13 6.08
CA GLY A 166 -4.14 22.86 7.14
C GLY A 166 -3.97 22.05 8.45
N HIS A 167 -4.55 20.87 8.53
CA HIS A 167 -4.40 19.94 9.66
C HIS A 167 -3.89 18.59 9.13
N GLY A 168 -3.32 17.78 10.00
CA GLY A 168 -2.90 16.41 9.68
C GLY A 168 -3.33 15.44 10.77
N ILE A 169 -3.38 14.16 10.43
CA ILE A 169 -3.54 13.07 11.38
C ILE A 169 -2.24 12.28 11.43
N PHE A 170 -1.77 11.99 12.63
CA PHE A 170 -0.72 11.02 12.88
C PHE A 170 -1.36 9.74 13.42
N LEU A 171 -0.96 8.59 12.87
CA LEU A 171 -1.48 7.28 13.21
C LEU A 171 -0.35 6.31 13.51
N GLU A 172 -0.56 5.42 14.50
CA GLU A 172 0.19 4.19 14.67
C GLU A 172 -0.63 3.05 14.09
N THR A 173 -0.20 2.51 12.96
CA THR A 173 -0.99 1.63 12.10
C THR A 173 -0.61 0.15 12.19
N ASP A 174 0.00 -0.25 13.28
CA ASP A 174 0.22 -1.66 13.66
C ASP A 174 -1.06 -2.36 14.20
N ALA A 175 -2.21 -1.69 14.09
CA ALA A 175 -3.56 -2.19 14.35
C ALA A 175 -4.45 -2.06 13.10
N PRO A 176 -5.60 -2.76 13.02
CA PRO A 176 -6.59 -2.50 11.98
C PRO A 176 -6.98 -1.04 11.96
N HIS A 177 -7.02 -0.45 10.77
CA HIS A 177 -7.34 0.97 10.61
C HIS A 177 -8.08 1.21 9.29
N THR A 178 -8.74 2.35 9.21
CA THR A 178 -9.58 2.72 8.07
C THR A 178 -9.29 4.15 7.66
N TYR A 179 -9.31 4.43 6.36
CA TYR A 179 -9.38 5.79 5.82
C TYR A 179 -10.71 5.98 5.12
N PHE A 180 -11.29 7.18 5.17
CA PHE A 180 -12.54 7.47 4.50
C PHE A 180 -12.68 8.94 4.11
N CYS A 181 -13.54 9.20 3.12
CA CYS A 181 -13.96 10.55 2.78
C CYS A 181 -14.98 11.04 3.81
N ALA A 182 -14.56 11.98 4.66
CA ALA A 182 -15.38 12.48 5.77
C ALA A 182 -16.32 13.62 5.39
N GLY A 183 -16.34 14.07 4.14
CA GLY A 183 -17.12 15.20 3.67
C GLY A 183 -18.12 14.83 2.59
N ARG A 184 -18.91 15.85 2.19
CA ARG A 184 -19.82 15.76 1.02
C ARG A 184 -19.14 16.03 -0.32
N GLN A 185 -17.87 16.42 -0.30
CA GLN A 185 -17.04 16.66 -1.48
C GLN A 185 -15.89 15.66 -1.48
N PRO A 186 -15.37 15.29 -2.66
CA PRO A 186 -14.21 14.42 -2.75
C PRO A 186 -13.04 14.94 -1.91
N SER A 187 -12.37 14.05 -1.22
CA SER A 187 -11.15 14.33 -0.48
C SER A 187 -9.93 13.89 -1.28
N ARG A 188 -8.88 14.72 -1.27
CA ARG A 188 -7.56 14.36 -1.77
C ARG A 188 -6.53 14.63 -0.69
N PHE A 189 -5.69 13.66 -0.40
CA PHE A 189 -4.70 13.76 0.66
C PHE A 189 -3.40 13.05 0.30
N ARG A 190 -2.32 13.50 0.92
CA ARG A 190 -1.05 12.81 0.91
C ARG A 190 -0.98 11.91 2.13
N MET A 191 -0.41 10.75 1.94
CA MET A 191 -0.10 9.84 3.03
C MET A 191 1.39 9.52 3.00
N ILE A 192 2.02 9.66 4.15
CA ILE A 192 3.40 9.28 4.37
C ILE A 192 3.37 8.06 5.28
N VAL A 193 4.04 6.99 4.86
CA VAL A 193 4.19 5.78 5.66
C VAL A 193 5.66 5.63 6.03
N LEU A 194 5.92 5.40 7.30
CA LEU A 194 7.22 5.01 7.82
C LEU A 194 7.07 3.62 8.44
N GLU A 195 7.62 2.62 7.79
CA GLU A 195 7.58 1.24 8.25
C GLU A 195 9.00 0.74 8.58
N ALA A 196 9.20 0.30 9.83
CA ALA A 196 10.39 -0.42 10.22
C ALA A 196 10.23 -1.90 9.85
N PRO A 197 11.34 -2.61 9.52
CA PRO A 197 11.26 -4.05 9.30
C PRO A 197 10.71 -4.69 10.56
N GLY A 198 9.65 -5.48 10.39
CA GLY A 198 9.13 -6.27 11.50
C GLY A 198 10.29 -7.04 12.12
N THR A 199 10.44 -6.92 13.42
CA THR A 199 11.34 -7.78 14.22
C THR A 199 10.77 -9.20 14.16
N GLY A 200 10.88 -9.82 12.98
CA GLY A 200 10.57 -11.23 12.80
C GLY A 200 11.48 -11.99 13.73
N GLY A 201 10.88 -12.58 14.75
CA GLY A 201 11.47 -13.24 15.90
C GLY A 201 12.85 -13.86 15.65
N ALA A 202 13.89 -13.15 15.99
CA ALA A 202 15.10 -13.75 16.43
C ALA A 202 14.80 -14.31 17.85
N THR A 203 14.24 -15.51 17.91
CA THR A 203 14.36 -16.37 19.09
C THR A 203 15.84 -16.49 19.35
N ARG A 204 16.36 -15.68 20.27
CA ARG A 204 17.64 -15.95 20.90
C ARG A 204 17.42 -17.25 21.70
N SER A 205 17.80 -18.38 21.12
CA SER A 205 18.09 -19.57 21.90
C SER A 205 19.26 -19.22 22.82
N ARG A 206 18.98 -19.24 24.09
CA ARG A 206 20.00 -19.36 25.15
C ARG A 206 20.51 -20.77 25.16
#